data_a24621479a04640b1f7d60517b032059
#
_entry.id   a24621479a04640b1f7d60517b032059
#
_cell.length_a   1.000
_cell.length_b   1.000
_cell.length_c   1.000
_cell.angle_alpha   90.00
_cell.angle_beta   90.00
_cell.angle_gamma   90.00
#
_symmetry.space_group_name_H-M   'P 1'
#
loop_
_entity.id
_entity.type
_entity.pdbx_description
1 polymer ?
#
loop_
_entity_poly.entity_id
_entity_poly.type
_entity_poly.pdbx_seq_one_letter_code
_entity_poly.pdbx_strand_id
1 'polypeptide(L)'
;MIGFMSVEAQAEADFDRARRRAFLAQVAARLRRECSRLLAFDEPGEWNLAHNRRRMGLRDVEVSKIVGSVGRHEAFDRAFMPTKASLAERWKRVDRAFHRGLDLPAVRLYKVGDSYFVEDGNHRVSVARYQGVETMEADVIEFFPLHGEHLGRTA
;
A
#
# COMPACT_ATOMS: atom_id res chain seq x y z
N MET A 1 28.47 -6.07 24.59
CA MET A 1 27.52 -4.95 24.74
C MET A 1 26.67 -4.87 23.47
N ILE A 2 25.44 -5.34 23.53
CA ILE A 2 24.51 -5.21 22.40
C ILE A 2 24.02 -3.77 22.44
N GLY A 3 24.57 -2.93 21.57
CA GLY A 3 24.10 -1.56 21.45
C GLY A 3 22.70 -1.54 20.88
N PHE A 4 21.71 -1.11 21.66
CA PHE A 4 20.37 -0.84 21.15
C PHE A 4 20.46 0.31 20.14
N MET A 5 20.12 0.02 18.89
CA MET A 5 19.96 1.08 17.89
C MET A 5 18.86 2.03 18.33
N SER A 6 19.08 3.33 18.17
CA SER A 6 17.99 4.29 18.38
C SER A 6 16.86 4.06 17.37
N VAL A 7 15.65 4.48 17.72
CA VAL A 7 14.49 4.37 16.81
C VAL A 7 14.76 5.15 15.50
N GLU A 8 15.47 6.25 15.59
CA GLU A 8 15.87 7.04 14.42
C GLU A 8 16.82 6.26 13.49
N ALA A 9 17.84 5.63 14.06
CA ALA A 9 18.78 4.81 13.30
C ALA A 9 18.10 3.56 12.73
N GLN A 10 17.15 3.00 13.45
CA GLN A 10 16.34 1.87 12.99
C GLN A 10 15.50 2.26 11.77
N ALA A 11 14.79 3.39 11.84
CA ALA A 11 13.96 3.88 10.74
C ALA A 11 14.80 4.23 9.49
N GLU A 12 15.99 4.76 9.67
CA GLU A 12 16.93 5.00 8.56
C GLU A 12 17.32 3.69 7.88
N ALA A 13 17.74 2.70 8.66
CA ALA A 13 18.13 1.39 8.13
C ALA A 13 16.96 0.66 7.47
N ASP A 14 15.76 0.78 8.03
CA ASP A 14 14.55 0.15 7.48
C ASP A 14 14.17 0.77 6.13
N PHE A 15 14.22 2.09 6.01
CA PHE A 15 13.97 2.77 4.75
C PHE A 15 14.98 2.37 3.66
N ASP A 16 16.26 2.32 4.00
CA ASP A 16 17.30 1.91 3.05
C ASP A 16 17.10 0.46 2.59
N ARG A 17 16.71 -0.44 3.49
CA ARG A 17 16.40 -1.83 3.13
C ARG A 17 15.14 -1.92 2.27
N ALA A 18 14.10 -1.18 2.60
CA ALA A 18 12.86 -1.15 1.82
C ALA A 18 13.11 -0.64 0.40
N ARG A 19 13.89 0.44 0.24
CA ARG A 19 14.31 0.93 -1.08
C ARG A 19 15.16 -0.06 -1.86
N ARG A 20 16.06 -0.73 -1.19
CA ARG A 20 16.88 -1.77 -1.83
C ARG A 20 16.02 -2.92 -2.34
N ARG A 21 15.01 -3.35 -1.57
CA ARG A 21 14.02 -4.34 -2.02
C ARG A 21 13.28 -3.88 -3.27
N ALA A 22 12.81 -2.63 -3.30
CA ALA A 22 12.16 -2.05 -4.47
C ALA A 22 13.07 -2.05 -5.71
N PHE A 23 14.33 -1.65 -5.54
CA PHE A 23 15.31 -1.64 -6.62
C PHE A 23 15.56 -3.05 -7.18
N LEU A 24 15.79 -4.02 -6.31
CA LEU A 24 16.00 -5.43 -6.73
C LEU A 24 14.77 -6.01 -7.42
N ALA A 25 13.56 -5.70 -6.92
CA ALA A 25 12.32 -6.11 -7.55
C ALA A 25 12.15 -5.51 -8.94
N GLN A 26 12.52 -4.24 -9.14
CA GLN A 26 12.50 -3.60 -10.47
C GLN A 26 13.47 -4.25 -11.44
N VAL A 27 14.68 -4.57 -11.00
CA VAL A 27 15.67 -5.27 -11.82
C VAL A 27 15.16 -6.66 -12.21
N ALA A 28 14.65 -7.43 -11.24
CA ALA A 28 14.09 -8.75 -11.49
C ALA A 28 12.88 -8.70 -12.46
N ALA A 29 11.99 -7.72 -12.27
CA ALA A 29 10.84 -7.54 -13.15
C ALA A 29 11.25 -7.20 -14.59
N ARG A 30 12.28 -6.36 -14.77
CA ARG A 30 12.84 -6.07 -16.10
C ARG A 30 13.38 -7.33 -16.78
N LEU A 31 14.11 -8.16 -16.05
CA LEU A 31 14.64 -9.42 -16.59
C LEU A 31 13.55 -10.40 -16.99
N ARG A 32 12.44 -10.40 -16.26
CA ARG A 32 11.27 -11.26 -16.54
C ARG A 32 10.27 -10.62 -17.50
N ARG A 33 10.47 -9.38 -17.90
CA ARG A 33 9.51 -8.56 -18.66
C ARG A 33 8.14 -8.42 -17.98
N GLU A 34 8.16 -8.36 -16.66
CA GLU A 34 6.97 -8.19 -15.82
C GLU A 34 6.81 -6.74 -15.35
N CYS A 35 5.59 -6.36 -14.99
CA CYS A 35 5.32 -5.05 -14.40
C CYS A 35 5.59 -5.10 -12.89
N SER A 36 6.46 -4.21 -12.40
CA SER A 36 6.78 -4.06 -10.96
C SER A 36 5.94 -3.01 -10.25
N ARG A 37 5.05 -2.32 -10.96
CA ARG A 37 4.26 -1.21 -10.42
C ARG A 37 3.08 -1.71 -9.61
N LEU A 38 2.66 -0.89 -8.62
CA LEU A 38 1.35 -1.04 -8.00
C LEU A 38 0.24 -0.96 -9.05
N LEU A 39 -0.84 -1.66 -8.79
CA LEU A 39 -2.05 -1.47 -9.57
C LEU A 39 -2.59 -0.05 -9.34
N ALA A 40 -2.88 0.64 -10.43
CA ALA A 40 -3.61 1.89 -10.38
C ALA A 40 -5.09 1.59 -10.23
N PHE A 41 -5.75 2.29 -9.31
CA PHE A 41 -7.20 2.40 -9.35
C PHE A 41 -7.51 3.55 -10.30
N ASP A 42 -7.60 3.25 -11.57
CA ASP A 42 -8.16 4.19 -12.54
C ASP A 42 -9.67 4.15 -12.35
N GLU A 43 -10.24 5.28 -11.98
CA GLU A 43 -11.68 5.45 -12.05
C GLU A 43 -12.07 5.38 -13.53
N PRO A 44 -12.56 4.25 -14.05
CA PRO A 44 -13.17 4.28 -15.36
C PRO A 44 -14.37 5.20 -15.29
N GLY A 45 -14.60 6.05 -16.27
CA GLY A 45 -15.78 6.91 -16.32
C GLY A 45 -17.13 6.15 -16.28
N GLU A 46 -17.08 4.83 -16.28
CA GLU A 46 -18.18 3.89 -16.15
C GLU A 46 -18.51 3.49 -14.71
N TRP A 47 -17.58 3.69 -13.76
CA TRP A 47 -17.87 3.62 -12.33
C TRP A 47 -18.64 4.90 -11.97
N ASN A 48 -19.93 4.89 -12.15
CA ASN A 48 -20.75 6.00 -11.69
C ASN A 48 -20.75 6.00 -10.16
N LEU A 49 -19.75 6.66 -9.61
CA LEU A 49 -19.29 6.60 -8.22
C LEU A 49 -20.38 6.97 -7.21
N ALA A 50 -21.42 7.68 -7.65
CA ALA A 50 -22.47 8.15 -6.77
C ALA A 50 -23.46 7.02 -6.35
N HIS A 51 -23.66 6.01 -7.18
CA HIS A 51 -24.74 5.04 -7.01
C HIS A 51 -24.29 3.62 -6.65
N ASN A 52 -23.03 3.27 -6.90
CA ASN A 52 -22.53 1.90 -6.72
C ASN A 52 -21.43 1.77 -5.66
N ARG A 53 -21.51 2.57 -4.62
CA ARG A 53 -20.57 2.49 -3.49
C ARG A 53 -21.31 2.31 -2.17
N ARG A 54 -20.71 1.57 -1.26
CA ARG A 54 -21.21 1.39 0.09
C ARG A 54 -20.10 1.69 1.10
N ARG A 55 -20.37 2.57 2.07
CA ARG A 55 -19.50 2.75 3.21
C ARG A 55 -19.58 1.53 4.13
N MET A 56 -18.44 0.89 4.34
CA MET A 56 -18.34 -0.26 5.22
C MET A 56 -17.84 0.13 6.63
N GLY A 57 -17.34 1.36 6.79
CA GLY A 57 -16.81 1.86 8.04
C GLY A 57 -15.44 1.25 8.40
N LEU A 58 -15.06 1.37 9.67
CA LEU A 58 -13.80 0.84 10.19
C LEU A 58 -13.83 -0.68 10.24
N ARG A 59 -12.78 -1.29 9.70
CA ARG A 59 -12.59 -2.75 9.65
C ARG A 59 -11.11 -3.10 9.71
N ASP A 60 -10.84 -4.28 10.26
CA ASP A 60 -9.53 -4.90 10.09
C ASP A 60 -9.43 -5.51 8.70
N VAL A 61 -8.41 -5.11 7.96
CA VAL A 61 -8.16 -5.56 6.59
C VAL A 61 -6.82 -6.28 6.53
N GLU A 62 -6.79 -7.43 5.86
CA GLU A 62 -5.55 -8.12 5.58
C GLU A 62 -4.67 -7.27 4.67
N VAL A 63 -3.46 -6.96 5.13
CA VAL A 63 -2.50 -6.11 4.40
C VAL A 63 -2.14 -6.71 3.05
N SER A 64 -2.10 -8.03 2.96
CA SER A 64 -1.81 -8.77 1.71
C SER A 64 -2.84 -8.54 0.59
N LYS A 65 -4.06 -8.18 0.94
CA LYS A 65 -5.14 -7.89 -0.03
C LYS A 65 -5.13 -6.46 -0.56
N ILE A 66 -4.26 -5.61 -0.03
CA ILE A 66 -4.07 -4.24 -0.52
C ILE A 66 -3.08 -4.30 -1.69
N VAL A 67 -3.60 -4.14 -2.91
CA VAL A 67 -2.85 -4.44 -4.15
C VAL A 67 -2.50 -3.22 -4.99
N GLY A 68 -3.07 -2.07 -4.67
CA GLY A 68 -2.89 -0.88 -5.48
C GLY A 68 -3.19 0.42 -4.75
N SER A 69 -3.15 1.51 -5.47
CA SER A 69 -3.34 2.87 -4.94
C SER A 69 -4.08 3.76 -5.91
N VAL A 70 -4.87 4.65 -5.36
CA VAL A 70 -5.51 5.75 -6.09
C VAL A 70 -4.50 6.90 -6.20
N GLY A 71 -3.87 7.08 -7.33
CA GLY A 71 -3.03 8.25 -7.62
C GLY A 71 -1.56 8.20 -7.19
N ARG A 72 -1.10 7.19 -6.45
CA ARG A 72 0.32 7.03 -6.05
C ARG A 72 0.96 5.72 -6.46
N HIS A 73 0.45 5.12 -7.50
CA HIS A 73 0.91 3.83 -8.02
C HIS A 73 2.38 3.81 -8.51
N GLU A 74 2.98 4.97 -8.76
CA GLU A 74 4.39 5.07 -9.17
C GLU A 74 5.37 5.28 -8.00
N ALA A 75 4.87 5.66 -6.83
CA ALA A 75 5.71 5.95 -5.67
C ALA A 75 6.15 4.68 -4.91
N PHE A 76 5.43 3.59 -5.12
CA PHE A 76 5.68 2.31 -4.49
C PHE A 76 5.65 1.20 -5.54
N ASP A 77 6.36 0.11 -5.27
CA ASP A 77 6.31 -1.08 -6.11
C ASP A 77 5.12 -1.99 -5.74
N ARG A 78 5.01 -3.11 -6.43
CA ARG A 78 3.92 -4.09 -6.22
C ARG A 78 3.87 -4.66 -4.80
N ALA A 79 4.99 -4.69 -4.09
CA ALA A 79 5.08 -5.07 -2.68
C ALA A 79 4.90 -3.88 -1.71
N PHE A 80 4.51 -2.70 -2.20
CA PHE A 80 4.43 -1.44 -1.47
C PHE A 80 5.77 -0.94 -0.92
N MET A 81 6.89 -1.35 -1.48
CA MET A 81 8.18 -0.79 -1.10
C MET A 81 8.41 0.56 -1.81
N PRO A 82 9.02 1.54 -1.11
CA PRO A 82 9.22 2.88 -1.65
C PRO A 82 10.23 2.87 -2.80
N THR A 83 9.89 3.49 -3.92
CA THR A 83 10.74 3.52 -5.12
C THR A 83 11.62 4.77 -5.22
N LYS A 84 11.31 5.82 -4.46
CA LYS A 84 11.96 7.14 -4.56
C LYS A 84 12.55 7.59 -3.23
N ALA A 85 13.73 8.21 -3.28
CA ALA A 85 14.38 8.79 -2.10
C ALA A 85 13.54 9.93 -1.47
N SER A 86 12.77 10.64 -2.26
CA SER A 86 11.89 11.73 -1.80
C SER A 86 10.80 11.29 -0.82
N LEU A 87 10.54 9.99 -0.71
CA LEU A 87 9.57 9.44 0.24
C LEU A 87 10.14 9.26 1.66
N ALA A 88 11.46 9.44 1.84
CA ALA A 88 12.18 9.08 3.05
C ALA A 88 11.58 9.68 4.33
N GLU A 89 11.34 10.99 4.35
CA GLU A 89 10.90 11.68 5.57
C GLU A 89 9.53 11.19 6.08
N ARG A 90 8.58 11.02 5.18
CA ARG A 90 7.26 10.51 5.53
C ARG A 90 7.31 9.04 5.93
N TRP A 91 8.02 8.25 5.16
CA TRP A 91 8.15 6.83 5.42
C TRP A 91 8.80 6.55 6.78
N LYS A 92 9.94 7.19 7.05
CA LYS A 92 10.66 7.07 8.33
C LYS A 92 9.85 7.59 9.53
N ARG A 93 9.04 8.63 9.33
CA ARG A 93 8.13 9.12 10.38
C ARG A 93 7.11 8.05 10.79
N VAL A 94 6.50 7.38 9.83
CA VAL A 94 5.56 6.28 10.08
C VAL A 94 6.27 5.10 10.73
N ASP A 95 7.44 4.74 10.26
CA ASP A 95 8.23 3.63 10.78
C ASP A 95 8.67 3.88 12.23
N ARG A 96 9.10 5.11 12.56
CA ARG A 96 9.37 5.50 13.96
C ARG A 96 8.16 5.36 14.85
N ALA A 97 6.98 5.79 14.38
CA ALA A 97 5.73 5.63 15.13
C ALA A 97 5.41 4.15 15.36
N PHE A 98 5.60 3.30 14.37
CA PHE A 98 5.46 1.87 14.50
C PHE A 98 6.39 1.29 15.58
N HIS A 99 7.70 1.61 15.55
CA HIS A 99 8.66 1.13 16.54
C HIS A 99 8.40 1.64 17.96
N ARG A 100 7.75 2.80 18.09
CA ARG A 100 7.33 3.37 19.40
C ARG A 100 6.00 2.80 19.91
N GLY A 101 5.35 1.94 19.14
CA GLY A 101 4.03 1.39 19.48
C GLY A 101 2.93 2.45 19.53
N LEU A 102 3.07 3.52 18.74
CA LEU A 102 2.05 4.57 18.66
C LEU A 102 0.91 4.12 17.75
N ASP A 103 -0.32 4.43 18.17
CA ASP A 103 -1.49 4.21 17.33
C ASP A 103 -1.44 5.13 16.11
N LEU A 104 -1.47 4.52 14.94
CA LEU A 104 -1.56 5.24 13.67
C LEU A 104 -3.02 5.36 13.25
N PRO A 105 -3.41 6.49 12.65
CA PRO A 105 -4.76 6.64 12.12
C PRO A 105 -5.11 5.53 11.13
N ALA A 106 -6.36 5.10 11.09
CA ALA A 106 -6.85 4.15 10.11
C ALA A 106 -6.56 4.63 8.68
N VAL A 107 -6.16 3.72 7.81
CA VAL A 107 -6.01 4.03 6.39
C VAL A 107 -7.37 4.07 5.71
N ARG A 108 -7.48 4.74 4.56
CA ARG A 108 -8.72 4.75 3.77
C ARG A 108 -8.52 3.91 2.53
N LEU A 109 -9.41 2.95 2.35
CA LEU A 109 -9.32 1.97 1.28
C LEU A 109 -10.59 1.92 0.43
N TYR A 110 -10.40 1.75 -0.86
CA TYR A 110 -11.44 1.34 -1.78
C TYR A 110 -11.37 -0.17 -1.96
N LYS A 111 -12.50 -0.84 -1.82
CA LYS A 111 -12.64 -2.29 -2.02
C LYS A 111 -13.34 -2.57 -3.34
N VAL A 112 -12.74 -3.41 -4.15
CA VAL A 112 -13.33 -3.93 -5.40
C VAL A 112 -13.16 -5.45 -5.40
N GLY A 113 -14.24 -6.19 -5.30
CA GLY A 113 -14.17 -7.63 -5.09
C GLY A 113 -13.42 -7.96 -3.80
N ASP A 114 -12.38 -8.78 -3.89
CA ASP A 114 -11.53 -9.16 -2.76
C ASP A 114 -10.25 -8.30 -2.63
N SER A 115 -10.08 -7.31 -3.48
CA SER A 115 -8.90 -6.46 -3.53
C SER A 115 -9.16 -5.08 -2.96
N TYR A 116 -8.12 -4.48 -2.39
CA TYR A 116 -8.17 -3.13 -1.83
C TYR A 116 -7.15 -2.22 -2.49
N PHE A 117 -7.54 -0.95 -2.62
CA PHE A 117 -6.72 0.13 -3.18
C PHE A 117 -6.64 1.28 -2.17
N VAL A 118 -5.44 1.81 -1.96
CA VAL A 118 -5.23 2.88 -0.98
C VAL A 118 -5.70 4.22 -1.54
N GLU A 119 -6.68 4.81 -0.89
CA GLU A 119 -7.08 6.20 -1.14
C GLU A 119 -6.23 7.16 -0.30
N ASP A 120 -6.05 6.85 1.00
CA ASP A 120 -5.14 7.56 1.89
C ASP A 120 -4.39 6.62 2.82
N GLY A 121 -3.11 6.89 3.02
CA GLY A 121 -2.25 6.12 3.92
C GLY A 121 -1.23 5.21 3.24
N ASN A 122 -0.79 5.51 2.03
CA ASN A 122 0.19 4.70 1.31
C ASN A 122 1.46 4.41 2.12
N HIS A 123 1.98 5.39 2.87
CA HIS A 123 3.17 5.19 3.72
C HIS A 123 2.89 4.23 4.87
N ARG A 124 1.70 4.29 5.47
CA ARG A 124 1.29 3.36 6.54
C ARG A 124 1.16 1.93 6.02
N VAL A 125 0.59 1.75 4.84
CA VAL A 125 0.53 0.44 4.19
C VAL A 125 1.93 -0.06 3.84
N SER A 126 2.79 0.80 3.32
CA SER A 126 4.18 0.45 2.99
C SER A 126 4.96 -0.03 4.21
N VAL A 127 4.91 0.71 5.31
CA VAL A 127 5.57 0.32 6.56
C VAL A 127 4.97 -0.98 7.11
N ALA A 128 3.64 -1.12 7.11
CA ALA A 128 2.97 -2.35 7.54
C ALA A 128 3.44 -3.57 6.72
N ARG A 129 3.55 -3.43 5.41
CA ARG A 129 4.10 -4.47 4.53
C ARG A 129 5.55 -4.80 4.86
N TYR A 130 6.38 -3.78 5.01
CA TYR A 130 7.79 -3.96 5.33
C TYR A 130 7.97 -4.66 6.67
N GLN A 131 7.20 -4.29 7.69
CA GLN A 131 7.26 -4.85 9.04
C GLN A 131 6.54 -6.20 9.18
N GLY A 132 5.89 -6.69 8.13
CA GLY A 132 5.19 -7.98 8.15
C GLY A 132 3.89 -7.98 8.96
N VAL A 133 3.22 -6.83 9.07
CA VAL A 133 1.92 -6.71 9.73
C VAL A 133 0.87 -7.45 8.90
N GLU A 134 0.11 -8.34 9.54
CA GLU A 134 -0.90 -9.15 8.86
C GLU A 134 -2.19 -8.39 8.58
N THR A 135 -2.67 -7.62 9.56
CA THR A 135 -3.91 -6.85 9.46
C THR A 135 -3.72 -5.42 9.92
N MET A 136 -4.49 -4.52 9.37
CA MET A 136 -4.51 -3.12 9.80
C MET A 136 -5.92 -2.55 9.75
N GLU A 137 -6.19 -1.58 10.62
CA GLU A 137 -7.48 -0.89 10.63
C GLU A 137 -7.61 0.05 9.43
N ALA A 138 -8.75 -0.03 8.77
CA ALA A 138 -9.06 0.78 7.61
C ALA A 138 -10.52 1.25 7.60
N ASP A 139 -10.76 2.48 7.14
CA ASP A 139 -12.08 2.95 6.74
C ASP A 139 -12.31 2.55 5.28
N VAL A 140 -13.28 1.69 5.04
CA VAL A 140 -13.47 1.03 3.74
C VAL A 140 -14.73 1.53 3.04
N ILE A 141 -14.56 1.88 1.76
CA ILE A 141 -15.63 2.12 0.81
C ILE A 141 -15.59 1.01 -0.24
N GLU A 142 -16.67 0.24 -0.35
CA GLU A 142 -16.79 -0.82 -1.35
C GLU A 142 -17.46 -0.29 -2.61
N PHE A 143 -16.88 -0.61 -3.76
CA PHE A 143 -17.41 -0.31 -5.08
C PHE A 143 -17.94 -1.57 -5.73
N PHE A 144 -19.10 -1.47 -6.34
CA PHE A 144 -19.73 -2.56 -7.07
C PHE A 144 -19.72 -2.23 -8.57
N PRO A 145 -19.33 -3.17 -9.45
CA PRO A 145 -19.43 -2.96 -10.89
C PRO A 145 -20.92 -2.82 -11.28
N LEU A 146 -21.21 -1.95 -12.24
CA LEU A 146 -22.52 -1.92 -12.88
C LEU A 146 -22.82 -3.29 -13.50
N HIS A 147 -24.04 -3.76 -13.37
CA HIS A 147 -24.47 -5.06 -13.91
C HIS A 147 -24.11 -5.16 -15.39
N GLY A 148 -23.23 -6.08 -15.76
CA GLY A 148 -22.96 -6.44 -17.15
C GLY A 148 -21.49 -6.62 -17.54
N GLU A 149 -20.52 -6.20 -16.76
CA GLU A 149 -19.12 -6.41 -17.12
C GLU A 149 -18.43 -7.39 -16.18
N HIS A 150 -18.17 -8.57 -16.72
CA HIS A 150 -17.15 -9.45 -16.18
C HIS A 150 -15.85 -8.69 -16.16
N LEU A 151 -15.29 -8.48 -14.94
CA LEU A 151 -13.87 -8.15 -14.81
C LEU A 151 -13.07 -9.21 -15.55
N GLY A 152 -12.66 -8.87 -16.78
CA GLY A 152 -11.84 -9.73 -17.59
C GLY A 152 -10.60 -10.10 -16.80
N ARG A 153 -10.48 -11.38 -16.48
CA ARG A 153 -9.23 -11.99 -16.10
C ARG A 153 -8.24 -11.71 -17.23
N THR A 154 -7.39 -10.74 -17.09
CA THR A 154 -6.15 -10.73 -17.84
C THR A 154 -5.17 -11.63 -17.10
N ALA A 155 -4.96 -12.76 -17.71
CA ALA A 155 -3.93 -13.71 -17.35
C ALA A 155 -2.54 -13.09 -17.44
#